data_35c7213bfa2ece7ca5c4c69895946b11
#
_entry.id   35c7213bfa2ece7ca5c4c69895946b11
#
_cell.length_a   1.000
_cell.length_b   1.000
_cell.length_c   1.000
_cell.angle_alpha   90.00
_cell.angle_beta   90.00
_cell.angle_gamma   90.00
#
_symmetry.space_group_name_H-M   'P 1'
#
loop_
_entity.id
_entity.type
_entity.pdbx_description
1 polymer ?
#
loop_
_entity_poly.entity_id
_entity_poly.type
_entity_poly.pdbx_seq_one_letter_code
_entity_poly.pdbx_strand_id
1 'polypeptide(L)'
;YGGASMGQDIYERIQKIAVRETGKRISLSAGYGATETSPTASNVHWPNDTMGLIGLPLPGNTFKLVPAGEKQELRVKGVNVTPGYYRNEEKTAAAFDEEGYYCLGDAVRFVDPDDPNKGLAFDGRTAEEFKLANGTWVAAGKLRVQAGQAVNGALADAVVCGLNQSEVCLLGFLNEGFCQRLVGEPL
;
A
#
# COMPACT_ATOMS: atom_id res chain seq x y z
N TYR A 1 10.74 1.98 7.68
CA TYR A 1 10.39 0.98 6.68
C TYR A 1 9.58 1.62 5.55
N GLY A 2 9.58 1.03 4.37
CA GLY A 2 8.88 1.53 3.20
C GLY A 2 8.83 0.48 2.09
N GLY A 3 8.20 0.82 0.96
CA GLY A 3 8.10 -0.04 -0.23
C GLY A 3 6.99 -1.10 -0.17
N ALA A 4 6.55 -1.49 1.02
CA ALA A 4 5.39 -2.36 1.24
C ALA A 4 4.76 -2.09 2.60
N SER A 5 3.49 -2.43 2.75
CA SER A 5 2.82 -2.38 4.05
C SER A 5 3.38 -3.44 4.98
N MET A 6 3.64 -3.04 6.23
CA MET A 6 3.99 -3.98 7.30
C MET A 6 2.70 -4.47 7.98
N GLY A 7 2.58 -5.78 8.17
CA GLY A 7 1.48 -6.34 8.96
C GLY A 7 1.62 -6.02 10.44
N GLN A 8 0.50 -5.87 11.14
CA GLN A 8 0.47 -5.58 12.57
C GLN A 8 1.17 -6.67 13.40
N ASP A 9 1.03 -7.93 12.99
CA ASP A 9 1.69 -9.09 13.62
C ASP A 9 3.22 -9.00 13.53
N ILE A 10 3.76 -8.59 12.38
CA ILE A 10 5.21 -8.39 12.18
C ILE A 10 5.70 -7.24 13.06
N TYR A 11 4.96 -6.12 13.08
CA TYR A 11 5.26 -5.00 13.95
C TYR A 11 5.34 -5.42 15.42
N GLU A 12 4.35 -6.13 15.92
CA GLU A 12 4.33 -6.59 17.30
C GLU A 12 5.48 -7.56 17.62
N ARG A 13 5.84 -8.45 16.69
CA ARG A 13 6.99 -9.34 16.85
C ARG A 13 8.31 -8.55 16.93
N ILE A 14 8.49 -7.55 16.09
CA ILE A 14 9.65 -6.65 16.14
C ILE A 14 9.71 -5.94 17.50
N GLN A 15 8.59 -5.41 17.98
CA GLN A 15 8.53 -4.74 19.27
C GLN A 15 8.85 -5.69 20.44
N LYS A 16 8.33 -6.93 20.41
CA LYS A 16 8.68 -7.95 21.42
C LYS A 16 10.18 -8.24 21.47
N ILE A 17 10.81 -8.38 20.29
CA ILE A 17 12.26 -8.59 20.19
C ILE A 17 13.00 -7.36 20.73
N ALA A 18 12.62 -6.15 20.33
CA ALA A 18 13.25 -4.93 20.76
C ALA A 18 13.21 -4.78 22.29
N VAL A 19 12.05 -5.01 22.91
CA VAL A 19 11.89 -4.96 24.37
C VAL A 19 12.76 -6.03 25.06
N ARG A 20 12.81 -7.23 24.52
CA ARG A 20 13.64 -8.31 25.08
C ARG A 20 15.13 -7.96 25.06
N GLU A 21 15.64 -7.40 23.95
CA GLU A 21 17.06 -7.12 23.75
C GLU A 21 17.52 -5.78 24.38
N THR A 22 16.63 -4.79 24.43
CA THR A 22 17.00 -3.41 24.82
C THR A 22 16.25 -2.87 26.04
N GLY A 23 15.24 -3.60 26.53
CA GLY A 23 14.33 -3.15 27.59
C GLY A 23 13.33 -2.07 27.15
N LYS A 24 13.29 -1.68 25.87
CA LYS A 24 12.46 -0.57 25.37
C LYS A 24 11.80 -0.91 24.05
N ARG A 25 10.62 -0.34 23.82
CA ARG A 25 10.01 -0.31 22.47
C ARG A 25 10.83 0.63 21.57
N ILE A 26 10.91 0.30 20.29
CA ILE A 26 11.55 1.14 19.27
C ILE A 26 10.49 1.88 18.46
N SER A 27 10.83 3.08 17.98
CA SER A 27 9.99 3.79 17.03
C SER A 27 10.27 3.26 15.62
N LEU A 28 9.20 2.84 14.92
CA LEU A 28 9.26 2.44 13.52
C LEU A 28 8.57 3.50 12.67
N SER A 29 9.35 4.24 11.90
CA SER A 29 8.84 5.22 10.96
C SER A 29 8.44 4.55 9.65
N ALA A 30 7.31 4.95 9.08
CA ALA A 30 6.85 4.52 7.77
C ALA A 30 7.09 5.61 6.72
N GLY A 31 7.72 5.25 5.60
CA GLY A 31 7.84 6.11 4.43
C GLY A 31 7.00 5.57 3.28
N TYR A 32 6.38 6.47 2.53
CA TYR A 32 5.60 6.15 1.34
C TYR A 32 6.12 6.92 0.13
N GLY A 33 6.09 6.26 -1.02
CA GLY A 33 6.45 6.81 -2.31
C GLY A 33 6.69 5.72 -3.34
N ALA A 34 7.25 6.10 -4.48
CA ALA A 34 7.58 5.25 -5.60
C ALA A 34 8.97 5.61 -6.13
N THR A 35 9.49 4.84 -7.08
CA THR A 35 10.73 5.17 -7.79
C THR A 35 10.66 6.59 -8.37
N GLU A 36 9.52 6.96 -8.88
CA GLU A 36 9.24 8.27 -9.48
C GLU A 36 9.19 9.42 -8.46
N THR A 37 9.19 9.14 -7.17
CA THR A 37 9.26 10.15 -6.09
C THR A 37 10.58 10.11 -5.31
N SER A 38 11.62 9.46 -5.80
CA SER A 38 13.04 9.43 -5.37
C SER A 38 13.32 9.07 -3.90
N PRO A 39 12.95 7.99 -3.33
CA PRO A 39 11.78 7.13 -3.46
C PRO A 39 10.64 7.54 -2.52
N THR A 40 10.78 8.62 -1.73
CA THR A 40 9.89 8.95 -0.62
C THR A 40 9.17 10.27 -0.85
N ALA A 41 7.84 10.25 -0.83
CA ALA A 41 6.98 11.41 -0.95
C ALA A 41 6.42 11.87 0.40
N SER A 42 6.20 10.94 1.34
CA SER A 42 5.70 11.25 2.68
C SER A 42 6.33 10.36 3.75
N ASN A 43 6.17 10.76 5.01
CA ASN A 43 6.68 10.01 6.14
C ASN A 43 5.80 10.19 7.39
N VAL A 44 5.75 9.13 8.22
CA VAL A 44 5.24 9.18 9.59
C VAL A 44 6.42 9.51 10.49
N HIS A 45 6.56 10.77 10.91
CA HIS A 45 7.69 11.27 11.70
C HIS A 45 7.38 11.42 13.20
N TRP A 46 6.30 10.81 13.65
CA TRP A 46 5.89 10.76 15.06
C TRP A 46 5.79 9.32 15.55
N PRO A 47 5.82 9.08 16.87
CA PRO A 47 5.60 7.75 17.43
C PRO A 47 4.23 7.22 17.00
N ASN A 48 4.22 6.01 16.44
CA ASN A 48 3.02 5.39 15.89
C ASN A 48 3.05 3.88 16.08
N ASP A 49 1.94 3.33 16.56
CA ASP A 49 1.72 1.90 16.76
C ASP A 49 0.70 1.31 15.76
N THR A 50 0.23 2.14 14.81
CA THR A 50 -0.75 1.74 13.78
C THR A 50 -0.06 1.54 12.45
N MET A 51 -0.22 0.38 11.83
CA MET A 51 0.34 0.10 10.52
C MET A 51 -0.57 0.61 9.39
N GLY A 52 0.01 0.81 8.22
CA GLY A 52 -0.70 1.32 7.03
C GLY A 52 -0.78 2.84 6.92
N LEU A 53 -0.23 3.58 7.89
CA LEU A 53 -0.08 5.03 7.75
C LEU A 53 1.01 5.37 6.75
N ILE A 54 0.76 6.38 5.92
CA ILE A 54 1.75 6.95 5.00
C ILE A 54 2.22 8.34 5.44
N GLY A 55 1.58 8.90 6.47
CA GLY A 55 2.00 10.13 7.12
C GLY A 55 1.64 11.41 6.38
N LEU A 56 2.52 12.39 6.47
CA LEU A 56 2.39 13.71 5.87
C LEU A 56 3.42 13.90 4.75
N PRO A 57 3.14 14.78 3.76
CA PRO A 57 4.09 15.11 2.71
C PRO A 57 5.44 15.55 3.30
N LEU A 58 6.54 15.10 2.69
CA LEU A 58 7.86 15.66 3.01
C LEU A 58 7.95 17.13 2.60
N PRO A 59 8.78 17.94 3.26
CA PRO A 59 9.04 19.32 2.86
C PRO A 59 9.40 19.41 1.37
N GLY A 60 8.72 20.30 0.64
CA GLY A 60 8.88 20.45 -0.80
C GLY A 60 7.93 19.58 -1.65
N ASN A 61 7.16 18.69 -1.04
CA ASN A 61 6.09 17.96 -1.69
C ASN A 61 4.71 18.52 -1.36
N THR A 62 3.84 18.49 -2.36
CA THR A 62 2.42 18.81 -2.23
C THR A 62 1.60 17.61 -2.66
N PHE A 63 0.61 17.27 -1.86
CA PHE A 63 -0.36 16.21 -2.15
C PHE A 63 -1.67 16.80 -2.63
N LYS A 64 -2.26 16.18 -3.64
CA LYS A 64 -3.60 16.45 -4.16
C LYS A 64 -4.41 15.17 -4.08
N LEU A 65 -5.57 15.24 -3.46
CA LEU A 65 -6.51 14.13 -3.39
C LEU A 65 -7.62 14.35 -4.40
N VAL A 66 -7.80 13.37 -5.29
CA VAL A 66 -8.77 13.43 -6.38
C VAL A 66 -9.78 12.30 -6.23
N PRO A 67 -11.09 12.59 -6.30
CA PRO A 67 -12.11 11.53 -6.23
C PRO A 67 -11.89 10.45 -7.30
N ALA A 68 -11.88 9.18 -6.88
CA ALA A 68 -11.74 8.01 -7.74
C ALA A 68 -12.74 6.92 -7.26
N GLY A 69 -13.95 6.97 -7.79
CA GLY A 69 -15.05 6.16 -7.29
C GLY A 69 -15.42 6.54 -5.85
N GLU A 70 -15.39 5.58 -4.94
CA GLU A 70 -15.65 5.80 -3.50
C GLU A 70 -14.40 6.20 -2.71
N LYS A 71 -13.24 6.27 -3.39
CA LYS A 71 -11.94 6.57 -2.80
C LYS A 71 -11.37 7.90 -3.26
N GLN A 72 -10.20 8.23 -2.73
CA GLN A 72 -9.43 9.38 -3.16
C GLN A 72 -8.07 8.91 -3.68
N GLU A 73 -7.78 9.21 -4.95
CA GLU A 73 -6.46 9.00 -5.55
C GLU A 73 -5.49 10.05 -5.02
N LEU A 74 -4.32 9.58 -4.60
CA LEU A 74 -3.22 10.45 -4.23
C LEU A 74 -2.40 10.83 -5.46
N ARG A 75 -2.21 12.15 -5.67
CA ARG A 75 -1.29 12.70 -6.66
C ARG A 75 -0.24 13.55 -5.97
N VAL A 76 0.98 13.50 -6.48
CA VAL A 76 2.15 14.13 -5.84
C VAL A 76 2.82 15.12 -6.78
N LYS A 77 3.16 16.29 -6.25
CA LYS A 77 4.01 17.28 -6.93
C LYS A 77 5.11 17.72 -6.00
N GLY A 78 6.35 17.75 -6.48
CA GLY A 78 7.50 18.12 -5.65
C GLY A 78 8.82 18.04 -6.41
N VAL A 79 9.87 18.53 -5.78
CA VAL A 79 11.22 18.60 -6.37
C VAL A 79 11.88 17.24 -6.56
N ASN A 80 11.39 16.22 -5.86
CA ASN A 80 11.85 14.84 -5.93
C ASN A 80 11.06 13.97 -6.90
N VAL A 81 10.02 14.54 -7.55
CA VAL A 81 9.23 13.82 -8.55
C VAL A 81 10.00 13.81 -9.88
N THR A 82 10.04 12.64 -10.53
CA THR A 82 10.66 12.48 -11.84
C THR A 82 10.09 13.48 -12.84
N PRO A 83 10.90 14.02 -13.78
CA PRO A 83 10.38 14.83 -14.87
C PRO A 83 9.68 13.98 -15.96
N GLY A 84 9.80 12.66 -15.91
CA GLY A 84 9.20 11.74 -16.87
C GLY A 84 10.01 10.48 -17.12
N TYR A 85 9.60 9.73 -18.13
CA TYR A 85 10.24 8.47 -18.53
C TYR A 85 11.14 8.68 -19.74
N TYR A 86 12.36 8.18 -19.65
CA TYR A 86 13.36 8.33 -20.70
C TYR A 86 12.87 7.80 -22.06
N ARG A 87 12.89 8.65 -23.09
CA ARG A 87 12.45 8.36 -24.46
C ARG A 87 11.02 7.77 -24.53
N ASN A 88 10.13 8.14 -23.62
CA ASN A 88 8.74 7.70 -23.62
C ASN A 88 7.80 8.86 -23.27
N GLU A 89 7.57 9.71 -24.28
CA GLU A 89 6.75 10.92 -24.12
C GLU A 89 5.28 10.59 -23.84
N GLU A 90 4.75 9.54 -24.47
CA GLU A 90 3.38 9.09 -24.27
C GLU A 90 3.14 8.67 -22.81
N LYS A 91 4.01 7.81 -22.27
CA LYS A 91 3.93 7.39 -20.87
C LYS A 91 4.15 8.57 -19.92
N THR A 92 5.04 9.49 -20.27
CA THR A 92 5.28 10.69 -19.47
C THR A 92 4.04 11.57 -19.44
N ALA A 93 3.42 11.86 -20.57
CA ALA A 93 2.19 12.66 -20.63
C ALA A 93 1.03 12.01 -19.84
N ALA A 94 0.89 10.68 -19.93
CA ALA A 94 -0.15 9.95 -19.20
C ALA A 94 0.08 9.87 -17.67
N ALA A 95 1.31 10.11 -17.22
CA ALA A 95 1.68 10.00 -15.81
C ALA A 95 1.41 11.26 -14.98
N PHE A 96 1.11 12.39 -15.63
CA PHE A 96 0.88 13.67 -14.96
C PHE A 96 -0.51 14.23 -15.31
N ASP A 97 -1.13 14.88 -14.35
CA ASP A 97 -2.34 15.64 -14.61
C ASP A 97 -2.03 17.04 -15.19
N GLU A 98 -3.09 17.77 -15.56
CA GLU A 98 -2.99 19.11 -16.19
C GLU A 98 -2.29 20.16 -15.31
N GLU A 99 -2.28 19.95 -13.99
CA GLU A 99 -1.62 20.81 -13.01
C GLU A 99 -0.17 20.36 -12.70
N GLY A 100 0.31 19.27 -13.36
CA GLY A 100 1.64 18.72 -13.20
C GLY A 100 1.84 17.90 -11.92
N TYR A 101 0.78 17.31 -11.37
CA TYR A 101 0.87 16.31 -10.32
C TYR A 101 1.06 14.93 -10.92
N TYR A 102 2.02 14.19 -10.40
CA TYR A 102 2.26 12.79 -10.77
C TYR A 102 1.16 11.89 -10.19
N CYS A 103 0.54 11.09 -11.06
CA CYS A 103 -0.54 10.16 -10.73
C CYS A 103 0.05 8.79 -10.34
N LEU A 104 0.12 8.52 -9.04
CA LEU A 104 0.65 7.25 -8.51
C LEU A 104 -0.29 6.07 -8.74
N GLY A 105 -1.60 6.34 -8.90
CA GLY A 105 -2.64 5.31 -8.96
C GLY A 105 -2.91 4.64 -7.62
N ASP A 106 -2.49 5.27 -6.52
CA ASP A 106 -2.72 4.80 -5.16
C ASP A 106 -3.88 5.57 -4.52
N ALA A 107 -4.76 4.86 -3.83
CA ALA A 107 -5.83 5.45 -3.05
C ALA A 107 -5.39 5.66 -1.61
N VAL A 108 -5.89 6.73 -1.01
CA VAL A 108 -5.63 7.09 0.37
C VAL A 108 -6.88 7.61 1.07
N ARG A 109 -6.83 7.63 2.39
CA ARG A 109 -7.86 8.27 3.23
C ARG A 109 -7.20 9.05 4.34
N PHE A 110 -7.86 10.07 4.84
CA PHE A 110 -7.44 10.73 6.08
C PHE A 110 -7.52 9.75 7.24
N VAL A 111 -6.53 9.78 8.13
CA VAL A 111 -6.57 9.06 9.42
C VAL A 111 -7.71 9.60 10.28
N ASP A 112 -7.84 10.92 10.28
CA ASP A 112 -8.93 11.65 10.89
C ASP A 112 -9.44 12.70 9.89
N PRO A 113 -10.70 12.63 9.42
CA PRO A 113 -11.24 13.61 8.49
C PRO A 113 -11.30 15.04 9.04
N ASP A 114 -11.39 15.19 10.36
CA ASP A 114 -11.49 16.47 11.03
C ASP A 114 -10.12 17.08 11.38
N ASP A 115 -9.04 16.26 11.31
CA ASP A 115 -7.67 16.71 11.57
C ASP A 115 -6.67 16.16 10.54
N PRO A 116 -6.45 16.89 9.43
CA PRO A 116 -5.50 16.49 8.39
C PRO A 116 -4.05 16.31 8.89
N ASN A 117 -3.69 16.91 10.02
CA ASN A 117 -2.34 16.77 10.58
C ASN A 117 -2.04 15.38 11.13
N LYS A 118 -3.07 14.56 11.34
CA LYS A 118 -2.89 13.14 11.66
C LYS A 118 -2.42 12.32 10.46
N GLY A 119 -2.35 12.93 9.28
CA GLY A 119 -1.81 12.36 8.06
C GLY A 119 -2.79 11.43 7.34
N LEU A 120 -2.23 10.70 6.39
CA LEU A 120 -2.96 9.81 5.50
C LEU A 120 -2.65 8.34 5.79
N ALA A 121 -3.60 7.48 5.50
CA ALA A 121 -3.45 6.03 5.46
C ALA A 121 -3.62 5.53 4.02
N PHE A 122 -2.84 4.52 3.65
CA PHE A 122 -2.96 3.84 2.37
C PHE A 122 -4.28 3.05 2.30
N ASP A 123 -4.97 3.15 1.17
CA ASP A 123 -6.28 2.53 0.95
C ASP A 123 -6.35 1.69 -0.33
N GLY A 124 -5.22 1.14 -0.76
CA GLY A 124 -5.10 0.27 -1.92
C GLY A 124 -4.75 1.02 -3.20
N ARG A 125 -4.77 0.30 -4.33
CA ARG A 125 -4.56 0.88 -5.65
C ARG A 125 -5.89 1.16 -6.34
N THR A 126 -5.99 2.29 -7.02
CA THR A 126 -7.21 2.65 -7.78
C THR A 126 -7.47 1.68 -8.94
N ALA A 127 -6.42 1.16 -9.57
CA ALA A 127 -6.51 0.21 -10.69
C ALA A 127 -6.75 -1.25 -10.25
N GLU A 128 -6.59 -1.58 -8.97
CA GLU A 128 -6.81 -2.93 -8.43
C GLU A 128 -8.26 -3.16 -7.96
N GLU A 129 -9.12 -2.16 -8.12
CA GLU A 129 -10.54 -2.30 -7.82
C GLU A 129 -11.33 -2.58 -9.09
N PHE A 130 -12.25 -3.52 -8.99
CA PHE A 130 -13.13 -3.88 -10.09
C PHE A 130 -14.55 -4.14 -9.60
N LYS A 131 -15.50 -4.17 -10.55
CA LYS A 131 -16.88 -4.53 -10.27
C LYS A 131 -17.18 -5.97 -10.69
N LEU A 132 -17.95 -6.64 -9.87
CA LEU A 132 -18.65 -7.86 -10.27
C LEU A 132 -19.80 -7.55 -11.24
N ALA A 133 -20.33 -8.58 -11.91
CA ALA A 133 -21.45 -8.45 -12.84
C ALA A 133 -22.72 -7.86 -12.17
N ASN A 134 -22.88 -8.06 -10.87
CA ASN A 134 -23.98 -7.51 -10.07
C ASN A 134 -23.75 -6.07 -9.60
N GLY A 135 -22.62 -5.44 -10.00
CA GLY A 135 -22.26 -4.08 -9.62
C GLY A 135 -21.50 -3.95 -8.28
N THR A 136 -21.28 -5.03 -7.55
CA THR A 136 -20.54 -5.01 -6.29
C THR A 136 -19.07 -4.65 -6.54
N TRP A 137 -18.55 -3.63 -5.83
CA TRP A 137 -17.14 -3.28 -5.84
C TRP A 137 -16.28 -4.29 -5.09
N VAL A 138 -15.16 -4.64 -5.67
CA VAL A 138 -14.15 -5.55 -5.10
C VAL A 138 -12.85 -4.82 -4.88
N ALA A 139 -12.47 -4.65 -3.63
CA ALA A 139 -11.18 -4.10 -3.22
C ALA A 139 -10.12 -5.21 -3.26
N ALA A 140 -9.60 -5.51 -4.45
CA ALA A 140 -8.73 -6.67 -4.68
C ALA A 140 -7.47 -6.64 -3.84
N GLY A 141 -6.81 -5.50 -3.70
CA GLY A 141 -5.62 -5.36 -2.85
C GLY A 141 -5.89 -5.70 -1.39
N LYS A 142 -7.04 -5.27 -0.84
CA LYS A 142 -7.45 -5.61 0.54
C LYS A 142 -7.71 -7.10 0.70
N LEU A 143 -8.46 -7.69 -0.24
CA LEU A 143 -8.75 -9.13 -0.22
C LEU A 143 -7.50 -9.98 -0.34
N ARG A 144 -6.52 -9.57 -1.17
CA ARG A 144 -5.23 -10.23 -1.31
C ARG A 144 -4.50 -10.32 0.04
N VAL A 145 -4.41 -9.20 0.76
CA VAL A 145 -3.78 -9.15 2.09
C VAL A 145 -4.54 -10.02 3.09
N GLN A 146 -5.88 -9.93 3.11
CA GLN A 146 -6.72 -10.73 4.00
C GLN A 146 -6.58 -12.23 3.72
N ALA A 147 -6.53 -12.63 2.45
CA ALA A 147 -6.32 -14.04 2.07
C ALA A 147 -4.98 -14.58 2.58
N GLY A 148 -3.89 -13.81 2.42
CA GLY A 148 -2.58 -14.18 2.95
C GLY A 148 -2.58 -14.33 4.48
N GLN A 149 -3.25 -13.45 5.19
CA GLN A 149 -3.37 -13.50 6.65
C GLN A 149 -4.22 -14.68 7.12
N ALA A 150 -5.33 -14.98 6.43
CA ALA A 150 -6.27 -16.03 6.83
C ALA A 150 -5.66 -17.44 6.81
N VAL A 151 -4.65 -17.66 5.96
CA VAL A 151 -3.98 -18.97 5.82
C VAL A 151 -2.64 -19.05 6.54
N ASN A 152 -2.36 -18.14 7.48
CA ASN A 152 -1.20 -18.16 8.38
C ASN A 152 0.17 -18.37 7.69
N GLY A 153 0.34 -17.82 6.48
CA GLY A 153 1.59 -17.91 5.72
C GLY A 153 1.70 -19.07 4.75
N ALA A 154 0.64 -19.87 4.57
CA ALA A 154 0.61 -20.93 3.55
C ALA A 154 0.60 -20.38 2.11
N LEU A 155 0.14 -19.14 1.91
CA LEU A 155 0.29 -18.43 0.64
C LEU A 155 1.50 -17.50 0.69
N ALA A 156 2.32 -17.55 -0.34
CA ALA A 156 3.35 -16.55 -0.63
C ALA A 156 2.72 -15.30 -1.25
N ASP A 157 1.70 -15.48 -2.09
CA ASP A 157 0.96 -14.42 -2.73
C ASP A 157 -0.41 -14.90 -3.26
N ALA A 158 -1.28 -13.97 -3.67
CA ALA A 158 -2.55 -14.26 -4.30
C ALA A 158 -2.92 -13.20 -5.35
N VAL A 159 -3.64 -13.61 -6.40
CA VAL A 159 -4.29 -12.72 -7.36
C VAL A 159 -5.79 -12.82 -7.16
N VAL A 160 -6.44 -11.68 -6.99
CA VAL A 160 -7.89 -11.57 -6.88
C VAL A 160 -8.46 -11.38 -8.28
N CYS A 161 -9.36 -12.26 -8.68
CA CYS A 161 -10.00 -12.28 -9.99
C CYS A 161 -11.52 -12.15 -9.84
N GLY A 162 -12.21 -11.77 -10.93
CA GLY A 162 -13.68 -11.70 -10.92
C GLY A 162 -14.26 -10.49 -11.65
N LEU A 163 -13.45 -9.71 -12.37
CA LEU A 163 -13.94 -8.58 -13.16
C LEU A 163 -15.10 -9.03 -14.07
N ASN A 164 -16.28 -8.39 -13.90
CA ASN A 164 -17.50 -8.71 -14.62
C ASN A 164 -17.99 -10.17 -14.46
N GLN A 165 -17.50 -10.91 -13.46
CA GLN A 165 -17.99 -12.24 -13.09
C GLN A 165 -19.03 -12.14 -11.96
N SER A 166 -19.76 -13.24 -11.72
CA SER A 166 -20.73 -13.32 -10.63
C SER A 166 -20.09 -13.40 -9.25
N GLU A 167 -18.85 -13.86 -9.16
CA GLU A 167 -18.14 -14.17 -7.92
C GLU A 167 -16.69 -13.73 -7.97
N VAL A 168 -16.10 -13.56 -6.78
CA VAL A 168 -14.67 -13.32 -6.60
C VAL A 168 -13.95 -14.65 -6.51
N CYS A 169 -12.87 -14.80 -7.27
CA CYS A 169 -11.97 -15.94 -7.20
C CYS A 169 -10.58 -15.51 -6.75
N LEU A 170 -9.85 -16.42 -6.12
CA LEU A 170 -8.46 -16.23 -5.74
C LEU A 170 -7.59 -17.27 -6.44
N LEU A 171 -6.54 -16.81 -7.13
CA LEU A 171 -5.43 -17.65 -7.56
C LEU A 171 -4.31 -17.49 -6.55
N GLY A 172 -4.10 -18.50 -5.71
CA GLY A 172 -3.09 -18.51 -4.65
C GLY A 172 -1.76 -19.11 -5.12
N PHE A 173 -0.66 -18.50 -4.71
CA PHE A 173 0.69 -19.05 -4.87
C PHE A 173 1.17 -19.58 -3.52
N LEU A 174 1.46 -20.86 -3.43
CA LEU A 174 1.83 -21.49 -2.17
C LEU A 174 3.22 -21.04 -1.70
N ASN A 175 3.37 -20.87 -0.40
CA ASN A 175 4.67 -20.80 0.26
C ASN A 175 5.20 -22.23 0.48
N GLU A 176 5.96 -22.72 -0.47
CA GLU A 176 6.47 -24.11 -0.48
C GLU A 176 7.15 -24.48 0.84
N GLY A 177 8.07 -23.63 1.32
CA GLY A 177 8.80 -23.91 2.56
C GLY A 177 7.92 -23.94 3.82
N PHE A 178 6.80 -23.19 3.83
CA PHE A 178 5.82 -23.27 4.90
C PHE A 178 4.97 -24.55 4.78
N CYS A 179 4.49 -24.85 3.58
CA CYS A 179 3.66 -26.03 3.31
C CYS A 179 4.44 -27.33 3.58
N GLN A 180 5.69 -27.43 3.16
CA GLN A 180 6.57 -28.57 3.47
C GLN A 180 6.71 -28.81 4.97
N ARG A 181 6.85 -27.74 5.78
CA ARG A 181 6.90 -27.87 7.24
C ARG A 181 5.58 -28.34 7.86
N LEU A 182 4.45 -28.04 7.23
CA LEU A 182 3.14 -28.47 7.72
C LEU A 182 2.86 -29.95 7.42
N VAL A 183 3.22 -30.42 6.23
CA VAL A 183 2.94 -31.81 5.79
C VAL A 183 4.08 -32.76 6.13
N GLY A 184 5.29 -32.27 6.44
CA GLY A 184 6.45 -33.09 6.77
C GLY A 184 7.08 -33.79 5.55
N GLU A 185 6.65 -33.44 4.34
CA GLU A 185 7.13 -34.02 3.08
C GLU A 185 7.46 -32.92 2.05
N PRO A 186 8.41 -33.16 1.11
CA PRO A 186 8.60 -32.26 -0.02
C PRO A 186 7.33 -32.21 -0.91
N LEU A 187 6.96 -31.04 -1.35
CA LEU A 187 5.91 -30.83 -2.34
C LEU A 187 6.39 -31.15 -3.75
#